data_cddb94442c5ee33c072fdf463de45367
#
_entry.id   cddb94442c5ee33c072fdf463de45367
#
_cell.length_a   1.000
_cell.length_b   1.000
_cell.length_c   1.000
_cell.angle_alpha   90.00
_cell.angle_beta   90.00
_cell.angle_gamma   90.00
#
_symmetry.space_group_name_H-M   'P 1'
#
loop_
_entity.id
_entity.type
_entity.pdbx_description
1 polymer ?
#
loop_
_entity_poly.entity_id
_entity_poly.type
_entity_poly.pdbx_seq_one_letter_code
_entity_poly.pdbx_strand_id
1 'polypeptide(L)'
;MILTKSKSISAGPSDGTGEGVAHSKRWYVALVRMHHEKKVAERLGKMGIENFVPVQQEIHQWSDRRKMVESVLLPMMVFVHVNPKERKEVLSFSTVSRYMVMRGESSPAVIPDEQMARFRFMLDYSEEAICMNSSPLARGEKVRVVKGPLSGLVGELVNVDGKSKIAVRLNMLGCACVDMPIGYVESADVHVG
;
A
#
# COMPACT_ATOMS: atom_id res chain seq x y z
N MET A 1 4.13 -19.83 -13.10
CA MET A 1 3.20 -20.20 -12.01
C MET A 1 4.00 -20.39 -10.73
N ILE A 2 4.18 -19.34 -9.96
CA ILE A 2 4.85 -19.41 -8.66
C ILE A 2 3.99 -18.59 -7.70
N LEU A 3 3.30 -19.32 -6.84
CA LEU A 3 2.50 -18.80 -5.73
C LEU A 3 3.43 -18.34 -4.61
N THR A 4 3.44 -17.07 -4.28
CA THR A 4 3.98 -16.59 -3.03
C THR A 4 2.87 -16.54 -1.99
N LYS A 5 2.83 -17.56 -1.14
CA LYS A 5 1.93 -17.65 0.03
C LYS A 5 2.36 -16.64 1.08
N SER A 6 1.54 -15.62 1.34
CA SER A 6 1.59 -14.90 2.61
C SER A 6 1.02 -15.80 3.71
N LYS A 7 1.84 -16.08 4.69
CA LYS A 7 1.50 -16.93 5.84
C LYS A 7 0.81 -16.05 6.89
N SER A 8 -0.51 -16.11 6.94
CA SER A 8 -1.29 -15.61 8.07
C SER A 8 -1.13 -16.57 9.25
N ILE A 9 -0.63 -16.06 10.35
CA ILE A 9 -0.60 -16.77 11.64
C ILE A 9 -1.80 -16.30 12.44
N SER A 10 -2.79 -17.18 12.60
CA SER A 10 -3.90 -17.00 13.51
C SER A 10 -3.44 -17.25 14.95
N ALA A 11 -3.59 -16.26 15.82
CA ALA A 11 -3.46 -16.44 17.26
C ALA A 11 -4.86 -16.58 17.87
N GLY A 12 -5.06 -17.64 18.62
CA GLY A 12 -6.28 -17.93 19.36
C GLY A 12 -6.45 -17.02 20.60
N PRO A 13 -7.65 -17.02 21.23
CA PRO A 13 -8.00 -16.10 22.30
C PRO A 13 -7.37 -16.53 23.63
N SER A 14 -6.77 -15.58 24.35
CA SER A 14 -6.48 -15.69 25.77
C SER A 14 -7.19 -14.57 26.54
N ASP A 15 -8.12 -14.95 27.40
CA ASP A 15 -8.77 -14.12 28.41
C ASP A 15 -7.75 -13.49 29.36
N GLY A 16 -7.98 -12.21 29.71
CA GLY A 16 -7.19 -11.52 30.72
C GLY A 16 -7.66 -10.07 30.87
N THR A 17 -8.59 -9.84 31.80
CA THR A 17 -9.08 -8.56 32.30
C THR A 17 -7.98 -7.56 32.58
N GLY A 18 -8.09 -6.37 31.98
CA GLY A 18 -7.29 -5.19 32.25
C GLY A 18 -7.80 -4.04 31.40
N GLU A 19 -8.58 -3.13 31.99
CA GLU A 19 -9.06 -1.90 31.35
C GLU A 19 -7.88 -1.02 30.94
N GLY A 20 -7.47 -1.15 29.69
CA GLY A 20 -6.65 -0.20 28.98
C GLY A 20 -7.40 0.18 27.72
N VAL A 21 -7.67 1.47 27.53
CA VAL A 21 -8.18 2.03 26.29
C VAL A 21 -7.37 1.41 25.16
N ALA A 22 -7.96 0.45 24.46
CA ALA A 22 -7.34 -0.20 23.30
C ALA A 22 -7.13 0.91 22.25
N HIS A 23 -5.97 1.53 22.26
CA HIS A 23 -5.60 2.49 21.23
C HIS A 23 -5.63 1.77 19.89
N SER A 24 -6.66 2.06 19.09
CA SER A 24 -6.83 1.47 17.76
C SER A 24 -5.56 1.67 16.95
N LYS A 25 -5.08 0.59 16.35
CA LYS A 25 -3.98 0.67 15.39
C LYS A 25 -4.41 1.45 14.16
N ARG A 26 -3.49 2.15 13.56
CA ARG A 26 -3.69 2.92 12.33
C ARG A 26 -2.47 2.79 11.43
N TRP A 27 -2.69 2.93 10.14
CA TRP A 27 -1.62 2.94 9.15
C TRP A 27 -0.91 4.27 9.10
N TYR A 28 0.42 4.21 9.18
CA TYR A 28 1.32 5.35 9.03
C TYR A 28 2.43 5.00 8.04
N VAL A 29 3.07 6.02 7.48
CA VAL A 29 4.28 5.85 6.67
C VAL A 29 5.49 6.24 7.51
N ALA A 30 6.35 5.28 7.80
CA ALA A 30 7.66 5.50 8.39
C ALA A 30 8.68 5.77 7.30
N LEU A 31 9.38 6.90 7.38
CA LEU A 31 10.48 7.24 6.48
C LEU A 31 11.76 6.59 6.97
N VAL A 32 12.35 5.76 6.12
CA VAL A 32 13.55 4.97 6.44
C VAL A 32 14.72 5.36 5.54
N ARG A 33 15.92 4.93 5.90
CA ARG A 33 17.09 5.09 5.03
C ARG A 33 16.90 4.29 3.75
N MET A 34 17.37 4.85 2.63
CA MET A 34 17.34 4.21 1.32
C MET A 34 17.91 2.79 1.36
N HIS A 35 17.28 1.87 0.69
CA HIS A 35 17.64 0.43 0.64
C HIS A 35 17.57 -0.32 1.99
N HIS A 36 16.93 0.26 3.01
CA HIS A 36 16.69 -0.40 4.30
C HIS A 36 15.23 -0.83 4.48
N GLU A 37 14.38 -0.59 3.52
CA GLU A 37 12.93 -0.81 3.59
C GLU A 37 12.60 -2.26 4.00
N LYS A 38 13.13 -3.23 3.25
CA LYS A 38 12.90 -4.67 3.51
C LYS A 38 13.51 -5.12 4.84
N LYS A 39 14.69 -4.60 5.20
CA LYS A 39 15.36 -4.94 6.45
C LYS A 39 14.60 -4.40 7.67
N VAL A 40 14.06 -3.19 7.56
CA VAL A 40 13.20 -2.60 8.61
C VAL A 40 11.90 -3.40 8.72
N ALA A 41 11.26 -3.72 7.59
CA ALA A 41 10.04 -4.53 7.56
C ALA A 41 10.23 -5.90 8.22
N GLU A 42 11.32 -6.60 7.92
CA GLU A 42 11.66 -7.89 8.54
C GLU A 42 11.82 -7.76 10.06
N ARG A 43 12.51 -6.71 10.52
CA ARG A 43 12.69 -6.47 11.95
C ARG A 43 11.37 -6.16 12.66
N LEU A 44 10.51 -5.34 12.04
CA LEU A 44 9.17 -5.04 12.55
C LEU A 44 8.31 -6.30 12.63
N GLY A 45 8.36 -7.16 11.61
CA GLY A 45 7.67 -8.44 11.60
C GLY A 45 8.10 -9.37 12.74
N LYS A 46 9.41 -9.42 13.06
CA LYS A 46 9.93 -10.17 14.21
C LYS A 46 9.42 -9.65 15.56
N MET A 47 9.03 -8.39 15.64
CA MET A 47 8.42 -7.76 16.82
C MET A 47 6.89 -7.90 16.85
N GLY A 48 6.28 -8.56 15.86
CA GLY A 48 4.82 -8.70 15.77
C GLY A 48 4.12 -7.41 15.30
N ILE A 49 4.86 -6.44 14.76
CA ILE A 49 4.30 -5.20 14.21
C ILE A 49 3.92 -5.44 12.75
N GLU A 50 2.62 -5.28 12.46
CA GLU A 50 2.13 -5.36 11.08
C GLU A 50 2.72 -4.24 10.25
N ASN A 51 3.31 -4.62 9.11
CA ASN A 51 3.98 -3.68 8.23
C ASN A 51 3.85 -4.12 6.77
N PHE A 52 4.11 -3.18 5.86
CA PHE A 52 4.02 -3.43 4.43
C PHE A 52 5.04 -2.58 3.66
N VAL A 53 5.79 -3.21 2.78
CA VAL A 53 6.66 -2.55 1.80
C VAL A 53 6.10 -2.87 0.42
N PRO A 54 5.66 -1.86 -0.35
CA PRO A 54 5.13 -2.07 -1.69
C PRO A 54 6.26 -2.45 -2.65
N VAL A 55 6.24 -3.67 -3.13
CA VAL A 55 7.21 -4.21 -4.09
C VAL A 55 6.49 -4.74 -5.32
N GLN A 56 7.09 -4.61 -6.48
CA GLN A 56 6.61 -5.19 -7.72
C GLN A 56 7.75 -5.88 -8.47
N GLN A 57 7.39 -6.83 -9.31
CA GLN A 57 8.34 -7.52 -10.18
C GLN A 57 8.53 -6.68 -11.45
N GLU A 58 9.77 -6.36 -11.77
CA GLU A 58 10.14 -5.65 -13.00
C GLU A 58 11.13 -6.48 -13.82
N ILE A 59 10.94 -6.48 -15.12
CA ILE A 59 11.90 -7.12 -16.03
C ILE A 59 12.98 -6.10 -16.36
N HIS A 60 14.15 -6.26 -15.77
CA HIS A 60 15.32 -5.50 -16.18
C HIS A 60 16.03 -6.21 -17.33
N GLN A 61 16.19 -5.50 -18.45
CA GLN A 61 16.98 -5.95 -19.57
C GLN A 61 18.41 -5.42 -19.43
N TRP A 62 19.34 -6.34 -19.19
CA TRP A 62 20.78 -6.07 -19.24
C TRP A 62 21.28 -6.36 -20.63
N SER A 63 22.49 -5.94 -20.99
CA SER A 63 23.06 -6.13 -22.32
C SER A 63 23.12 -7.60 -22.76
N ASP A 64 23.21 -8.54 -21.83
CA ASP A 64 23.42 -9.97 -22.05
C ASP A 64 22.21 -10.85 -21.64
N ARG A 65 21.28 -10.34 -20.80
CA ARG A 65 20.18 -11.14 -20.27
C ARG A 65 19.01 -10.31 -19.74
N ARG A 66 17.84 -10.95 -19.69
CA ARG A 66 16.67 -10.44 -18.97
C ARG A 66 16.61 -11.07 -17.59
N LYS A 67 16.41 -10.25 -16.55
CA LYS A 67 16.24 -10.73 -15.18
C LYS A 67 15.00 -10.08 -14.56
N MET A 68 14.18 -10.88 -13.92
CA MET A 68 13.12 -10.35 -13.03
C MET A 68 13.78 -9.83 -11.76
N VAL A 69 13.52 -8.60 -11.43
CA VAL A 69 14.04 -7.91 -10.24
C VAL A 69 12.86 -7.40 -9.44
N GLU A 70 12.92 -7.58 -8.14
CA GLU A 70 11.92 -7.02 -7.22
C GLU A 70 12.28 -5.57 -6.91
N SER A 71 11.46 -4.65 -7.39
CA SER A 71 11.61 -3.20 -7.22
C SER A 71 10.68 -2.69 -6.11
N VAL A 72 11.19 -1.79 -5.27
CA VAL A 72 10.37 -1.10 -4.26
C VAL A 72 9.66 0.07 -4.93
N LEU A 73 8.33 0.04 -4.96
CA LEU A 73 7.50 1.03 -5.64
C LEU A 73 7.59 2.42 -4.97
N LEU A 74 7.75 2.45 -3.66
CA LEU A 74 7.90 3.67 -2.85
C LEU A 74 9.20 3.61 -2.04
N PRO A 75 10.34 4.05 -2.62
CA PRO A 75 11.62 4.03 -1.92
C PRO A 75 11.59 4.85 -0.63
N MET A 76 12.38 4.44 0.36
CA MET A 76 12.53 5.07 1.67
C MET A 76 11.25 5.07 2.53
N MET A 77 10.25 4.25 2.20
CA MET A 77 8.97 4.21 2.90
C MET A 77 8.63 2.79 3.35
N VAL A 78 8.16 2.67 4.58
CA VAL A 78 7.57 1.45 5.13
C VAL A 78 6.23 1.82 5.75
N PHE A 79 5.17 1.15 5.31
CA PHE A 79 3.87 1.28 5.92
C PHE A 79 3.82 0.45 7.19
N VAL A 80 3.31 1.01 8.27
CA VAL A 80 3.21 0.35 9.58
C VAL A 80 1.83 0.54 10.17
N HIS A 81 1.24 -0.56 10.68
CA HIS A 81 -0.06 -0.56 11.33
C HIS A 81 0.15 -0.64 12.84
N VAL A 82 0.12 0.50 13.50
CA VAL A 82 0.60 0.64 14.88
C VAL A 82 -0.31 1.49 15.73
N ASN A 83 -0.31 1.21 17.04
CA ASN A 83 -0.86 2.05 18.09
C ASN A 83 0.18 3.11 18.56
N PRO A 84 -0.18 4.06 19.41
CA PRO A 84 0.73 5.11 19.89
C PRO A 84 1.99 4.61 20.60
N LYS A 85 1.94 3.45 21.27
CA LYS A 85 3.09 2.83 21.94
C LYS A 85 4.04 2.22 20.93
N GLU A 86 3.53 1.35 20.06
CA GLU A 86 4.30 0.74 18.97
C GLU A 86 4.91 1.79 18.04
N ARG A 87 4.20 2.92 17.81
CA ARG A 87 4.70 4.03 17.01
C ARG A 87 6.00 4.63 17.56
N LYS A 88 6.13 4.73 18.89
CA LYS A 88 7.37 5.18 19.52
C LYS A 88 8.48 4.14 19.39
N GLU A 89 8.14 2.86 19.49
CA GLU A 89 9.08 1.75 19.32
C GLU A 89 9.68 1.72 17.90
N VAL A 90 8.86 1.93 16.87
CA VAL A 90 9.34 2.05 15.48
C VAL A 90 10.32 3.21 15.32
N LEU A 91 10.07 4.37 15.95
CA LEU A 91 10.99 5.51 15.90
C LEU A 91 12.32 5.27 16.61
N SER A 92 12.40 4.29 17.51
CA SER A 92 13.66 3.95 18.19
C SER A 92 14.71 3.30 17.26
N PHE A 93 14.29 2.87 16.06
CA PHE A 93 15.21 2.30 15.09
C PHE A 93 16.06 3.38 14.45
N SER A 94 17.39 3.25 14.52
CA SER A 94 18.34 4.20 13.92
C SER A 94 18.20 4.37 12.40
N THR A 95 17.53 3.43 11.75
CA THR A 95 17.24 3.45 10.30
C THR A 95 15.92 4.16 9.97
N VAL A 96 15.06 4.42 10.96
CA VAL A 96 13.82 5.16 10.82
C VAL A 96 14.07 6.62 11.23
N SER A 97 13.81 7.55 10.34
CA SER A 97 14.05 8.98 10.60
C SER A 97 12.86 9.67 11.25
N ARG A 98 11.67 9.45 10.69
CA ARG A 98 10.42 10.08 11.15
C ARG A 98 9.22 9.42 10.49
N TYR A 99 8.03 9.77 10.95
CA TYR A 99 6.80 9.51 10.21
C TYR A 99 6.54 10.62 9.18
N MET A 100 5.82 10.26 8.12
CA MET A 100 5.31 11.24 7.17
C MET A 100 4.23 12.11 7.84
N VAL A 101 4.26 13.40 7.52
CA VAL A 101 3.36 14.41 8.06
C VAL A 101 2.75 15.19 6.91
N MET A 102 1.49 15.55 6.99
CA MET A 102 0.87 16.42 5.98
C MET A 102 1.41 17.86 6.10
N ARG A 103 1.45 18.53 4.96
CA ARG A 103 1.92 19.94 4.94
C ARG A 103 1.07 20.80 5.86
N GLY A 104 1.72 21.47 6.80
CA GLY A 104 1.06 22.35 7.77
C GLY A 104 0.58 21.64 9.04
N GLU A 105 0.75 20.31 9.15
CA GLU A 105 0.41 19.55 10.35
C GLU A 105 1.67 19.14 11.13
N SER A 106 1.50 18.90 12.44
CA SER A 106 2.58 18.39 13.30
C SER A 106 2.43 16.91 13.63
N SER A 107 1.25 16.36 13.41
CA SER A 107 0.94 14.96 13.69
C SER A 107 1.25 14.05 12.51
N PRO A 108 1.70 12.81 12.77
CA PRO A 108 1.86 11.82 11.71
C PRO A 108 0.55 11.57 10.96
N ALA A 109 0.63 11.60 9.65
CA ALA A 109 -0.52 11.42 8.80
C ALA A 109 -0.98 9.97 8.77
N VAL A 110 -2.29 9.77 8.84
CA VAL A 110 -2.93 8.45 8.83
C VAL A 110 -3.41 8.11 7.43
N ILE A 111 -3.16 6.88 7.01
CA ILE A 111 -3.77 6.31 5.82
C ILE A 111 -4.98 5.48 6.26
N PRO A 112 -6.17 5.73 5.72
CA PRO A 112 -7.36 4.91 5.99
C PRO A 112 -7.14 3.44 5.63
N ASP A 113 -7.66 2.53 6.44
CA ASP A 113 -7.54 1.08 6.23
C ASP A 113 -8.06 0.65 4.86
N GLU A 114 -9.14 1.27 4.40
CA GLU A 114 -9.72 1.00 3.09
C GLU A 114 -8.76 1.35 1.93
N GLN A 115 -8.03 2.45 2.05
CA GLN A 115 -7.01 2.83 1.05
C GLN A 115 -5.85 1.82 1.04
N MET A 116 -5.39 1.40 2.22
CA MET A 116 -4.36 0.37 2.33
C MET A 116 -4.82 -0.97 1.78
N ALA A 117 -6.04 -1.39 2.09
CA ALA A 117 -6.60 -2.63 1.57
C ALA A 117 -6.66 -2.64 0.04
N ARG A 118 -7.16 -1.55 -0.58
CA ARG A 118 -7.22 -1.41 -2.04
C ARG A 118 -5.83 -1.38 -2.67
N PHE A 119 -4.88 -0.68 -2.05
CA PHE A 119 -3.52 -0.59 -2.54
C PHE A 119 -2.80 -1.94 -2.49
N ARG A 120 -2.92 -2.66 -1.37
CA ARG A 120 -2.37 -4.02 -1.25
C ARG A 120 -3.00 -4.96 -2.27
N PHE A 121 -4.33 -4.93 -2.41
CA PHE A 121 -5.04 -5.72 -3.41
C PHE A 121 -4.52 -5.43 -4.83
N MET A 122 -4.34 -4.16 -5.19
CA MET A 122 -3.79 -3.80 -6.50
C MET A 122 -2.40 -4.39 -6.72
N LEU A 123 -1.50 -4.33 -5.71
CA LEU A 123 -0.16 -4.88 -5.79
C LEU A 123 -0.11 -6.42 -5.87
N ASP A 124 -1.01 -7.08 -5.12
CA ASP A 124 -1.03 -8.54 -5.03
C ASP A 124 -1.58 -9.20 -6.31
N TYR A 125 -2.47 -8.52 -7.02
CA TYR A 125 -3.19 -9.09 -8.16
C TYR A 125 -2.92 -8.42 -9.50
N SER A 126 -2.23 -7.28 -9.56
CA SER A 126 -1.90 -6.65 -10.84
C SER A 126 -0.86 -7.46 -11.60
N GLU A 127 -1.16 -7.78 -12.84
CA GLU A 127 -0.21 -8.33 -13.81
C GLU A 127 0.56 -7.23 -14.56
N GLU A 128 0.02 -6.00 -14.54
CA GLU A 128 0.61 -4.84 -15.16
C GLU A 128 1.40 -4.01 -14.14
N ALA A 129 2.40 -3.29 -14.62
CA ALA A 129 3.22 -2.43 -13.78
C ALA A 129 2.38 -1.30 -13.17
N ILE A 130 2.47 -1.17 -11.85
CA ILE A 130 1.84 -0.09 -11.11
C ILE A 130 2.77 1.12 -11.10
N CYS A 131 2.22 2.29 -11.44
CA CYS A 131 2.94 3.55 -11.40
C CYS A 131 2.40 4.41 -10.26
N MET A 132 3.30 5.00 -9.47
CA MET A 132 2.93 6.01 -8.49
C MET A 132 2.91 7.39 -9.15
N ASN A 133 1.78 8.08 -9.04
CA ASN A 133 1.65 9.46 -9.47
C ASN A 133 1.48 10.36 -8.25
N SER A 134 2.52 11.12 -7.93
CA SER A 134 2.52 12.08 -6.83
C SER A 134 1.86 13.41 -7.18
N SER A 135 1.66 13.69 -8.48
CA SER A 135 0.94 14.88 -8.91
C SER A 135 -0.55 14.77 -8.58
N PRO A 136 -1.22 15.88 -8.25
CA PRO A 136 -2.65 15.87 -8.00
C PRO A 136 -3.40 15.56 -9.29
N LEU A 137 -3.84 14.32 -9.44
CA LEU A 137 -4.76 13.93 -10.52
C LEU A 137 -6.15 14.49 -10.24
N ALA A 138 -6.83 14.95 -11.28
CA ALA A 138 -8.25 15.24 -11.19
C ALA A 138 -9.01 14.01 -10.68
N ARG A 139 -10.08 14.22 -9.92
CA ARG A 139 -10.94 13.11 -9.48
C ARG A 139 -11.62 12.50 -10.70
N GLY A 140 -11.49 11.19 -10.80
CA GLY A 140 -12.14 10.40 -11.81
C GLY A 140 -13.48 9.85 -11.32
N GLU A 141 -14.20 9.19 -12.22
CA GLU A 141 -15.40 8.44 -11.87
C GLU A 141 -15.01 7.26 -10.97
N LYS A 142 -15.79 7.06 -9.89
CA LYS A 142 -15.64 5.91 -9.02
C LYS A 142 -16.16 4.66 -9.71
N VAL A 143 -15.28 3.70 -9.91
CA VAL A 143 -15.57 2.48 -10.66
C VAL A 143 -15.18 1.23 -9.88
N ARG A 144 -15.82 0.11 -10.27
CA ARG A 144 -15.45 -1.24 -9.84
C ARG A 144 -14.93 -2.02 -11.03
N VAL A 145 -13.82 -2.71 -10.85
CA VAL A 145 -13.33 -3.66 -11.86
C VAL A 145 -14.17 -4.93 -11.83
N VAL A 146 -14.66 -5.33 -12.99
CA VAL A 146 -15.54 -6.51 -13.15
C VAL A 146 -14.91 -7.65 -13.95
N LYS A 147 -13.73 -7.41 -14.53
CA LYS A 147 -13.00 -8.41 -15.31
C LYS A 147 -11.51 -8.40 -15.01
N GLY A 148 -10.86 -9.54 -15.22
CA GLY A 148 -9.42 -9.70 -15.09
C GLY A 148 -8.95 -9.88 -13.64
N PRO A 149 -7.62 -9.88 -13.43
CA PRO A 149 -7.00 -10.17 -12.13
C PRO A 149 -7.41 -9.21 -11.02
N LEU A 150 -7.72 -7.95 -11.37
CA LEU A 150 -8.15 -6.91 -10.43
C LEU A 150 -9.66 -6.89 -10.20
N SER A 151 -10.40 -7.91 -10.63
CA SER A 151 -11.86 -7.98 -10.41
C SER A 151 -12.22 -7.79 -8.93
N GLY A 152 -13.17 -6.89 -8.65
CA GLY A 152 -13.57 -6.50 -7.29
C GLY A 152 -12.87 -5.23 -6.78
N LEU A 153 -11.76 -4.80 -7.37
CA LEU A 153 -11.10 -3.55 -6.98
C LEU A 153 -12.03 -2.35 -7.24
N VAL A 154 -12.16 -1.51 -6.23
CA VAL A 154 -12.85 -0.21 -6.34
C VAL A 154 -11.79 0.90 -6.37
N GLY A 155 -11.85 1.74 -7.38
CA GLY A 155 -10.93 2.86 -7.57
C GLY A 155 -11.57 3.99 -8.36
N GLU A 156 -10.75 4.90 -8.86
CA GLU A 156 -11.17 5.98 -9.73
C GLU A 156 -10.67 5.72 -11.16
N LEU A 157 -11.55 5.83 -12.15
CA LEU A 157 -11.15 5.79 -13.55
C LEU A 157 -10.60 7.16 -13.93
N VAL A 158 -9.32 7.20 -14.28
CA VAL A 158 -8.60 8.43 -14.65
C VAL A 158 -7.97 8.28 -16.02
N ASN A 159 -7.72 9.40 -16.69
CA ASN A 159 -6.93 9.40 -17.91
C ASN A 159 -5.56 10.00 -17.60
N VAL A 160 -4.51 9.26 -17.90
CA VAL A 160 -3.12 9.71 -17.75
C VAL A 160 -2.38 9.41 -19.04
N ASP A 161 -1.84 10.45 -19.66
CA ASP A 161 -1.10 10.36 -20.94
C ASP A 161 -1.90 9.68 -22.06
N GLY A 162 -3.22 9.97 -22.14
CA GLY A 162 -4.12 9.42 -23.14
C GLY A 162 -4.55 7.98 -22.90
N LYS A 163 -4.18 7.37 -21.78
CA LYS A 163 -4.56 6.01 -21.39
C LYS A 163 -5.53 6.02 -20.23
N SER A 164 -6.52 5.13 -20.29
CA SER A 164 -7.41 4.86 -19.17
C SER A 164 -6.69 4.04 -18.12
N LYS A 165 -6.73 4.50 -16.87
CA LYS A 165 -6.13 3.83 -15.71
C LYS A 165 -7.12 3.75 -14.58
N ILE A 166 -7.01 2.69 -13.78
CA ILE A 166 -7.63 2.68 -12.46
C ILE A 166 -6.63 3.23 -11.44
N ALA A 167 -7.10 4.16 -10.62
CA ALA A 167 -6.30 4.82 -9.59
C ALA A 167 -6.84 4.50 -8.20
N VAL A 168 -5.93 4.13 -7.31
CA VAL A 168 -6.17 4.02 -5.86
C VAL A 168 -5.47 5.19 -5.20
N ARG A 169 -6.23 6.09 -4.57
CA ARG A 169 -5.67 7.23 -3.84
C ARG A 169 -5.12 6.78 -2.50
N LEU A 170 -3.94 7.29 -2.20
CA LEU A 170 -3.30 7.17 -0.90
C LEU A 170 -3.09 8.57 -0.34
N ASN A 171 -3.63 8.84 0.84
CA ASN A 171 -3.44 10.14 1.48
C ASN A 171 -1.97 10.54 1.47
N MET A 172 -1.67 11.78 1.06
CA MET A 172 -0.35 12.40 0.96
C MET A 172 0.68 11.76 0.02
N LEU A 173 0.44 10.57 -0.50
CA LEU A 173 1.36 9.85 -1.39
C LEU A 173 0.98 9.98 -2.86
N GLY A 174 -0.24 10.46 -3.15
CA GLY A 174 -0.79 10.52 -4.50
C GLY A 174 -1.62 9.31 -4.86
N CYS A 175 -1.48 8.81 -6.08
CA CYS A 175 -2.27 7.72 -6.60
C CYS A 175 -1.38 6.58 -7.11
N ALA A 176 -1.72 5.35 -6.73
CA ALA A 176 -1.25 4.15 -7.41
C ALA A 176 -2.14 3.91 -8.63
N CYS A 177 -1.56 3.84 -9.81
CA CYS A 177 -2.29 3.73 -11.08
C CYS A 177 -1.80 2.52 -11.87
N VAL A 178 -2.74 1.82 -12.49
CA VAL A 178 -2.46 0.75 -13.45
C VAL A 178 -3.34 0.89 -14.68
N ASP A 179 -2.83 0.52 -15.85
CA ASP A 179 -3.57 0.56 -17.10
C ASP A 179 -4.83 -0.32 -16.99
N MET A 180 -5.98 0.22 -17.44
CA MET A 180 -7.25 -0.45 -17.31
C MET A 180 -8.12 -0.24 -18.56
N PRO A 181 -8.45 -1.29 -19.31
CA PRO A 181 -9.39 -1.18 -20.41
C PRO A 181 -10.78 -0.75 -19.91
N ILE A 182 -11.42 0.19 -20.60
CA ILE A 182 -12.73 0.75 -20.20
C ILE A 182 -13.78 -0.35 -20.05
N GLY A 183 -13.78 -1.37 -20.92
CA GLY A 183 -14.71 -2.49 -20.84
C GLY A 183 -14.52 -3.45 -19.65
N TYR A 184 -13.56 -3.18 -18.77
CA TYR A 184 -13.29 -3.97 -17.57
C TYR A 184 -13.82 -3.33 -16.28
N VAL A 185 -14.43 -2.17 -16.37
CA VAL A 185 -14.96 -1.41 -15.24
C VAL A 185 -16.43 -1.09 -15.40
N GLU A 186 -17.13 -0.94 -14.29
CA GLU A 186 -18.50 -0.41 -14.18
C GLU A 186 -18.54 0.68 -13.12
N SER A 187 -19.54 1.58 -13.20
CA SER A 187 -19.74 2.60 -12.17
C SER A 187 -19.97 1.95 -10.80
N ALA A 188 -19.24 2.41 -9.79
CA ALA A 188 -19.37 1.87 -8.43
C ALA A 188 -20.53 2.51 -7.65
N ASP A 189 -21.14 3.58 -8.17
CA ASP A 189 -22.22 4.32 -7.52
C ASP A 189 -23.63 3.86 -7.94
N VAL A 190 -23.73 2.80 -8.76
CA VAL A 190 -25.02 2.19 -9.07
C VAL A 190 -25.49 1.40 -7.85
N HIS A 191 -26.28 2.06 -7.00
CA HIS A 191 -27.13 1.36 -6.06
C HIS A 191 -28.18 0.60 -6.87
N VAL A 192 -28.05 -0.72 -6.93
CA VAL A 192 -29.16 -1.57 -7.32
C VAL A 192 -30.22 -1.39 -6.24
N GLY A 193 -31.31 -0.69 -6.61
CA GLY A 193 -32.51 -0.55 -5.82
C GLY A 193 -33.26 -1.88 -5.69
#